data_16276fc487674252dc2b8e38bab9b8d2
#
_entry.id   16276fc487674252dc2b8e38bab9b8d2
#
_cell.length_a   1.000
_cell.length_b   1.000
_cell.length_c   1.000
_cell.angle_alpha   90.00
_cell.angle_beta   90.00
_cell.angle_gamma   90.00
#
_symmetry.space_group_name_H-M   'P 1'
#
loop_
_entity.id
_entity.type
_entity.pdbx_description
1 polymer ?
#
loop_
_entity_poly.entity_id
_entity_poly.type
_entity_poly.pdbx_seq_one_letter_code
_entity_poly.pdbx_strand_id
1 'polypeptide(L)'
;MNTKIVIIGGFLGSGKTTLIRELGKLLSANGKTIAYFTNEVGEIVLDGDLMSYDIQTKEITMACVTCNLKEAMTTAVDQLIEKIHPDILFVEPKETVSPLVVRDELEKMSLKAGTEEYQFTPLFTLIDCTAFFKNIKEKKKITFDQITVAEIIVLNKTDLVEENKLEMIRESVRQINPNATILENTFENETGSKKIEKYLEF
;
A
#
# COMPACT_ATOMS: atom_id res chain seq x y z
N MET A 1 1.04 17.18 15.13
CA MET A 1 1.75 16.66 13.94
C MET A 1 0.77 15.74 13.23
N ASN A 2 0.50 15.94 11.95
CA ASN A 2 -0.47 15.09 11.25
C ASN A 2 0.26 13.90 10.61
N THR A 3 -0.06 12.69 11.05
CA THR A 3 0.44 11.46 10.41
C THR A 3 -0.17 11.30 9.03
N LYS A 4 0.64 11.05 8.00
CA LYS A 4 0.14 10.68 6.69
C LYS A 4 -0.06 9.19 6.58
N ILE A 5 -1.25 8.80 6.18
CA ILE A 5 -1.62 7.39 5.96
C ILE A 5 -1.52 7.09 4.46
N VAL A 6 -0.64 6.16 4.12
CA VAL A 6 -0.37 5.70 2.75
C VAL A 6 -0.90 4.27 2.62
N ILE A 7 -2.00 4.09 1.90
CA ILE A 7 -2.61 2.77 1.70
C ILE A 7 -2.16 2.22 0.35
N ILE A 8 -1.51 1.05 0.38
CA ILE A 8 -0.96 0.39 -0.81
C ILE A 8 -1.63 -0.96 -1.03
N GLY A 9 -2.59 -1.01 -1.95
CA GLY A 9 -3.25 -2.22 -2.41
C GLY A 9 -2.46 -2.95 -3.49
N GLY A 10 -2.96 -4.11 -3.89
CA GLY A 10 -2.37 -4.97 -4.93
C GLY A 10 -2.37 -6.44 -4.54
N PHE A 11 -2.18 -7.32 -5.51
CA PHE A 11 -2.16 -8.75 -5.29
C PHE A 11 -0.89 -9.24 -4.59
N LEU A 12 -0.96 -10.45 -4.03
CA LEU A 12 0.21 -11.15 -3.51
C LEU A 12 1.29 -11.24 -4.59
N GLY A 13 2.52 -10.93 -4.21
CA GLY A 13 3.66 -10.90 -5.11
C GLY A 13 3.74 -9.69 -6.05
N SER A 14 2.82 -8.72 -5.97
CA SER A 14 2.91 -7.49 -6.78
C SER A 14 4.07 -6.57 -6.40
N GLY A 15 4.69 -6.78 -5.25
CA GLY A 15 5.85 -6.01 -4.78
C GLY A 15 5.50 -4.92 -3.77
N LYS A 16 4.32 -4.96 -3.13
CA LYS A 16 3.88 -3.96 -2.13
C LYS A 16 4.91 -3.79 -1.02
N THR A 17 5.23 -4.87 -0.32
CA THR A 17 6.19 -4.86 0.80
C THR A 17 7.57 -4.35 0.35
N THR A 18 8.02 -4.74 -0.84
CA THR A 18 9.29 -4.25 -1.40
C THR A 18 9.24 -2.74 -1.66
N LEU A 19 8.15 -2.24 -2.25
CA LEU A 19 7.96 -0.81 -2.48
C LEU A 19 7.92 -0.03 -1.16
N ILE A 20 7.17 -0.53 -0.17
CA ILE A 20 7.09 0.09 1.17
C ILE A 20 8.49 0.18 1.80
N ARG A 21 9.28 -0.89 1.69
CA ARG A 21 10.66 -0.93 2.19
C ARG A 21 11.54 0.13 1.51
N GLU A 22 11.50 0.23 0.19
CA GLU A 22 12.30 1.20 -0.56
C GLU A 22 11.88 2.64 -0.24
N LEU A 23 10.57 2.93 -0.21
CA LEU A 23 10.06 4.23 0.19
C LEU A 23 10.41 4.55 1.65
N GLY A 24 10.29 3.57 2.54
CA GLY A 24 10.67 3.72 3.95
C GLY A 24 12.13 4.10 4.12
N LYS A 25 13.05 3.43 3.42
CA LYS A 25 14.48 3.78 3.41
C LYS A 25 14.72 5.21 2.93
N LEU A 26 14.11 5.57 1.82
CA LEU A 26 14.26 6.89 1.21
C LEU A 26 13.76 8.00 2.14
N LEU A 27 12.57 7.81 2.72
CA LEU A 27 11.95 8.78 3.61
C LEU A 27 12.67 8.87 4.97
N SER A 28 13.12 7.74 5.52
CA SER A 28 13.94 7.73 6.76
C SER A 28 15.28 8.43 6.55
N ALA A 29 15.92 8.28 5.39
CA ALA A 29 17.12 9.02 5.05
C ALA A 29 16.88 10.55 4.98
N ASN A 30 15.64 10.97 4.71
CA ASN A 30 15.18 12.36 4.74
C ASN A 30 14.69 12.80 6.15
N GLY A 31 14.97 12.01 7.19
CA GLY A 31 14.65 12.34 8.58
C GLY A 31 13.19 12.12 8.98
N LYS A 32 12.41 11.35 8.20
CA LYS A 32 11.02 11.03 8.51
C LYS A 32 10.92 9.81 9.42
N THR A 33 10.03 9.86 10.40
CA THR A 33 9.66 8.70 11.22
C THR A 33 8.60 7.89 10.48
N ILE A 34 8.90 6.61 10.23
CA ILE A 34 8.05 5.73 9.43
C ILE A 34 7.48 4.63 10.32
N ALA A 35 6.18 4.36 10.18
CA ALA A 35 5.54 3.17 10.71
C ALA A 35 4.94 2.34 9.58
N TYR A 36 4.82 1.03 9.79
CA TYR A 36 4.24 0.10 8.83
C TYR A 36 3.25 -0.82 9.52
N PHE A 37 2.08 -0.94 8.93
CA PHE A 37 1.02 -1.86 9.33
C PHE A 37 0.67 -2.79 8.17
N THR A 38 0.72 -4.09 8.42
CA THR A 38 0.27 -5.12 7.47
C THR A 38 -0.82 -5.99 8.09
N ASN A 39 -1.79 -6.39 7.29
CA ASN A 39 -2.87 -7.31 7.66
C ASN A 39 -2.74 -8.67 6.93
N GLU A 40 -1.54 -9.07 6.57
CA GLU A 40 -1.30 -10.40 6.04
C GLU A 40 -1.22 -11.41 7.19
N VAL A 41 -2.20 -12.32 7.24
CA VAL A 41 -2.20 -13.44 8.20
C VAL A 41 -1.33 -14.56 7.62
N GLY A 42 -0.20 -14.82 8.24
CA GLY A 42 0.64 -15.99 7.96
C GLY A 42 2.12 -15.64 7.96
N GLU A 43 2.82 -16.19 8.95
CA GLU A 43 4.24 -16.06 9.23
C GLU A 43 4.72 -14.62 9.54
N ILE A 44 5.07 -14.47 10.80
CA ILE A 44 5.85 -13.35 11.31
C ILE A 44 7.20 -13.40 10.59
N VAL A 45 7.31 -12.71 9.48
CA VAL A 45 8.62 -12.33 8.99
C VAL A 45 8.99 -11.05 9.72
N LEU A 46 9.52 -11.22 10.91
CA LEU A 46 10.43 -10.24 11.48
C LEU A 46 11.66 -10.24 10.57
N ASP A 47 11.54 -9.66 9.40
CA ASP A 47 12.70 -9.35 8.61
C ASP A 47 13.50 -8.34 9.44
N GLY A 48 14.56 -8.82 10.08
CA GLY A 48 15.49 -8.00 10.84
C GLY A 48 16.05 -6.82 10.04
N ASP A 49 15.94 -6.89 8.72
CA ASP A 49 16.31 -5.83 7.79
C ASP A 49 15.35 -4.62 7.80
N LEU A 50 14.06 -4.79 8.10
CA LEU A 50 13.15 -3.65 8.27
C LEU A 50 13.47 -2.89 9.57
N MET A 51 13.89 -3.58 10.64
CA MET A 51 14.30 -2.96 11.90
C MET A 51 15.61 -2.20 11.81
N SER A 52 16.49 -2.53 10.84
CA SER A 52 17.78 -1.86 10.67
C SER A 52 17.71 -0.44 10.12
N TYR A 53 16.51 0.03 9.74
CA TYR A 53 16.30 1.34 9.09
C TYR A 53 15.32 2.25 9.84
N ASP A 54 15.23 2.16 11.17
CA ASP A 54 14.28 2.93 12.00
C ASP A 54 12.80 2.76 11.63
N ILE A 55 12.46 1.75 10.82
CA ILE A 55 11.07 1.40 10.52
C ILE A 55 10.53 0.54 11.66
N GLN A 56 9.65 1.09 12.48
CA GLN A 56 8.95 0.33 13.51
C GLN A 56 7.76 -0.38 12.88
N THR A 57 7.80 -1.71 12.85
CA THR A 57 6.73 -2.54 12.33
C THR A 57 5.92 -3.12 13.47
N LYS A 58 4.60 -3.12 13.35
CA LYS A 58 3.71 -3.87 14.23
C LYS A 58 2.91 -4.85 13.40
N GLU A 59 3.20 -6.12 13.54
CA GLU A 59 2.35 -7.19 13.04
C GLU A 59 1.23 -7.46 14.05
N ILE A 60 0.01 -7.52 13.55
CA ILE A 60 -1.12 -7.98 14.34
C ILE A 60 -1.42 -9.40 13.91
N THR A 61 -0.98 -10.34 14.74
CA THR A 61 -1.42 -11.72 14.65
C THR A 61 -2.85 -11.78 15.19
N MET A 62 -3.83 -11.85 14.32
CA MET A 62 -5.21 -12.06 14.75
C MET A 62 -5.44 -13.52 15.08
N ALA A 63 -5.49 -13.83 16.36
CA ALA A 63 -5.81 -15.16 16.88
C ALA A 63 -7.32 -15.46 16.88
N CYS A 64 -8.19 -14.56 16.43
CA CYS A 64 -9.64 -14.75 16.51
C CYS A 64 -10.35 -14.49 15.19
N VAL A 65 -10.90 -15.54 14.59
CA VAL A 65 -11.68 -15.51 13.34
C VAL A 65 -13.05 -14.86 13.52
N THR A 66 -13.50 -14.62 14.73
CA THR A 66 -14.85 -14.14 15.09
C THR A 66 -14.90 -12.68 15.54
N CYS A 67 -13.76 -12.03 15.78
CA CYS A 67 -13.73 -10.63 16.16
C CYS A 67 -13.82 -9.74 14.91
N ASN A 68 -14.51 -8.62 15.05
CA ASN A 68 -14.68 -7.63 13.98
C ASN A 68 -13.31 -7.21 13.42
N LEU A 69 -12.94 -7.75 12.28
CA LEU A 69 -11.61 -7.54 11.64
C LEU A 69 -11.29 -6.05 11.52
N LYS A 70 -12.34 -5.23 11.30
CA LYS A 70 -12.29 -3.79 11.15
C LYS A 70 -11.90 -3.07 12.43
N GLU A 71 -12.53 -3.42 13.56
CA GLU A 71 -12.25 -2.80 14.88
C GLU A 71 -10.83 -3.11 15.34
N ALA A 72 -10.34 -4.32 15.08
CA ALA A 72 -8.98 -4.69 15.44
C ALA A 72 -7.93 -3.94 14.63
N MET A 73 -8.16 -3.74 13.33
CA MET A 73 -7.29 -2.95 12.45
C MET A 73 -7.23 -1.50 12.90
N THR A 74 -8.40 -0.86 13.10
CA THR A 74 -8.47 0.54 13.50
C THR A 74 -7.81 0.77 14.85
N THR A 75 -8.09 -0.07 15.84
CA THR A 75 -7.44 -0.01 17.17
C THR A 75 -5.93 -0.15 17.08
N ALA A 76 -5.44 -1.02 16.21
CA ALA A 76 -4.01 -1.23 16.06
C ALA A 76 -3.29 -0.06 15.37
N VAL A 77 -3.92 0.50 14.35
CA VAL A 77 -3.42 1.70 13.68
C VAL A 77 -3.36 2.87 14.66
N ASP A 78 -4.41 3.07 15.45
CA ASP A 78 -4.50 4.11 16.47
C ASP A 78 -3.37 3.97 17.51
N GLN A 79 -3.20 2.78 18.08
CA GLN A 79 -2.11 2.49 19.01
C GLN A 79 -0.71 2.69 18.42
N LEU A 80 -0.52 2.41 17.12
CA LEU A 80 0.73 2.67 16.42
C LEU A 80 1.01 4.17 16.37
N ILE A 81 0.01 4.96 15.97
CA ILE A 81 0.15 6.41 15.84
C ILE A 81 0.38 7.05 17.19
N GLU A 82 -0.41 6.69 18.22
CA GLU A 82 -0.23 7.19 19.58
C GLU A 82 1.13 6.87 20.20
N LYS A 83 1.68 5.69 19.89
CA LYS A 83 2.94 5.22 20.49
C LYS A 83 4.18 5.76 19.77
N ILE A 84 4.11 5.84 18.42
CA ILE A 84 5.29 6.13 17.57
C ILE A 84 5.28 7.58 17.11
N HIS A 85 4.11 8.21 16.98
CA HIS A 85 3.92 9.53 16.35
C HIS A 85 4.62 9.62 14.98
N PRO A 86 4.36 8.69 14.04
CA PRO A 86 5.08 8.66 12.79
C PRO A 86 4.67 9.84 11.90
N ASP A 87 5.61 10.33 11.09
CA ASP A 87 5.29 11.26 10.00
C ASP A 87 4.45 10.55 8.92
N ILE A 88 4.78 9.27 8.67
CA ILE A 88 4.14 8.45 7.64
C ILE A 88 3.84 7.06 8.19
N LEU A 89 2.59 6.61 8.00
CA LEU A 89 2.15 5.24 8.26
C LEU A 89 1.79 4.56 6.94
N PHE A 90 2.56 3.57 6.54
CA PHE A 90 2.19 2.67 5.46
C PHE A 90 1.20 1.63 5.96
N VAL A 91 0.12 1.44 5.20
CA VAL A 91 -0.89 0.41 5.46
C VAL A 91 -0.97 -0.51 4.26
N GLU A 92 -0.66 -1.79 4.48
CA GLU A 92 -0.76 -2.85 3.48
C GLU A 92 -1.98 -3.73 3.79
N PRO A 93 -3.11 -3.55 3.06
CA PRO A 93 -4.29 -4.40 3.22
C PRO A 93 -4.01 -5.81 2.69
N LYS A 94 -4.72 -6.80 3.24
CA LYS A 94 -4.79 -8.12 2.63
C LYS A 94 -5.27 -8.01 1.17
N GLU A 95 -4.71 -8.83 0.27
CA GLU A 95 -5.01 -8.80 -1.17
C GLU A 95 -6.50 -8.87 -1.54
N THR A 96 -7.31 -9.50 -0.67
CA THR A 96 -8.76 -9.67 -0.86
C THR A 96 -9.60 -8.50 -0.37
N VAL A 97 -8.98 -7.49 0.26
CA VAL A 97 -9.64 -6.30 0.82
C VAL A 97 -9.41 -5.11 -0.10
N SER A 98 -10.48 -4.41 -0.44
CA SER A 98 -10.36 -3.18 -1.21
C SER A 98 -9.63 -2.10 -0.41
N PRO A 99 -8.63 -1.41 -0.98
CA PRO A 99 -7.95 -0.29 -0.33
C PRO A 99 -8.92 0.83 0.09
N LEU A 100 -9.98 1.06 -0.68
CA LEU A 100 -11.02 2.05 -0.34
C LEU A 100 -11.76 1.69 0.94
N VAL A 101 -12.08 0.41 1.15
CA VAL A 101 -12.75 -0.04 2.38
C VAL A 101 -11.86 0.21 3.60
N VAL A 102 -10.55 0.01 3.47
CA VAL A 102 -9.58 0.30 4.54
C VAL A 102 -9.55 1.79 4.83
N ARG A 103 -9.48 2.63 3.79
CA ARG A 103 -9.51 4.09 3.93
C ARG A 103 -10.79 4.56 4.65
N ASP A 104 -11.96 4.11 4.21
CA ASP A 104 -13.24 4.49 4.80
C ASP A 104 -13.33 4.14 6.28
N GLU A 105 -12.81 2.98 6.70
CA GLU A 105 -12.81 2.58 8.10
C GLU A 105 -11.85 3.42 8.95
N LEU A 106 -10.68 3.76 8.44
CA LEU A 106 -9.71 4.63 9.11
C LEU A 106 -10.21 6.08 9.20
N GLU A 107 -10.87 6.59 8.14
CA GLU A 107 -11.51 7.92 8.17
C GLU A 107 -12.62 8.00 9.22
N LYS A 108 -13.47 6.99 9.33
CA LYS A 108 -14.51 6.92 10.35
C LYS A 108 -13.95 6.91 11.77
N MET A 109 -12.80 6.27 11.97
CA MET A 109 -12.10 6.25 13.24
C MET A 109 -11.61 7.65 13.63
N SER A 110 -10.92 8.32 12.71
CA SER A 110 -10.41 9.69 12.89
C SER A 110 -11.53 10.66 13.27
N LEU A 111 -12.67 10.60 12.59
CA LEU A 111 -13.84 11.42 12.89
C LEU A 111 -14.41 11.18 14.30
N LYS A 112 -14.42 9.91 14.76
CA LYS A 112 -14.93 9.55 16.11
C LYS A 112 -14.00 10.03 17.23
N ALA A 113 -12.70 10.00 16.99
CA ALA A 113 -11.70 10.46 17.94
C ALA A 113 -11.67 11.99 18.08
N GLY A 114 -12.31 12.73 17.16
CA GLY A 114 -12.28 14.20 17.13
C GLY A 114 -10.89 14.76 16.86
N THR A 115 -10.00 13.92 16.33
CA THR A 115 -8.62 14.26 16.03
C THR A 115 -8.47 14.47 14.52
N GLU A 116 -8.08 15.68 14.11
CA GLU A 116 -7.64 15.97 12.73
C GLU A 116 -6.16 15.49 12.54
N GLU A 117 -5.80 14.36 13.16
CA GLU A 117 -4.41 13.93 13.25
C GLU A 117 -3.92 13.14 12.04
N TYR A 118 -4.84 12.77 11.14
CA TYR A 118 -4.51 11.92 9.99
C TYR A 118 -4.78 12.63 8.66
N GLN A 119 -3.82 12.52 7.77
CA GLN A 119 -3.98 12.91 6.36
C GLN A 119 -3.85 11.68 5.48
N PHE A 120 -4.82 11.46 4.60
CA PHE A 120 -4.73 10.37 3.63
C PHE A 120 -4.04 10.85 2.35
N THR A 121 -3.07 10.08 1.89
CA THR A 121 -2.51 10.25 0.55
C THR A 121 -3.45 9.64 -0.50
N PRO A 122 -3.20 9.83 -1.79
CA PRO A 122 -3.90 9.08 -2.83
C PRO A 122 -3.83 7.56 -2.58
N LEU A 123 -4.88 6.83 -2.97
CA LEU A 123 -4.91 5.36 -2.90
C LEU A 123 -4.02 4.76 -3.98
N PHE A 124 -3.05 3.95 -3.55
CA PHE A 124 -2.15 3.22 -4.44
C PHE A 124 -2.64 1.80 -4.69
N THR A 125 -2.47 1.34 -5.93
CA THR A 125 -2.61 -0.08 -6.27
C THR A 125 -1.41 -0.52 -7.11
N LEU A 126 -0.69 -1.56 -6.64
CA LEU A 126 0.41 -2.17 -7.37
C LEU A 126 -0.09 -3.31 -8.24
N ILE A 127 0.34 -3.30 -9.49
CA ILE A 127 0.05 -4.32 -10.50
C ILE A 127 1.36 -5.00 -10.91
N ASP A 128 1.43 -6.32 -10.72
CA ASP A 128 2.47 -7.15 -11.31
C ASP A 128 2.20 -7.32 -12.81
N CYS A 129 3.00 -6.69 -13.67
CA CYS A 129 2.86 -6.77 -15.12
C CYS A 129 3.05 -8.19 -15.67
N THR A 130 3.82 -9.03 -14.98
CA THR A 130 4.03 -10.42 -15.40
C THR A 130 2.77 -11.27 -15.25
N ALA A 131 1.97 -11.00 -14.21
CA ALA A 131 0.78 -11.75 -13.80
C ALA A 131 -0.55 -11.08 -14.17
N PHE A 132 -0.56 -9.88 -14.75
CA PHE A 132 -1.75 -9.06 -14.96
C PHE A 132 -2.89 -9.80 -15.64
N PHE A 133 -2.67 -10.35 -16.83
CA PHE A 133 -3.74 -11.03 -17.60
C PHE A 133 -4.22 -12.31 -16.94
N LYS A 134 -3.34 -13.02 -16.20
CA LYS A 134 -3.73 -14.16 -15.36
C LYS A 134 -4.69 -13.70 -14.26
N ASN A 135 -4.34 -12.65 -13.54
CA ASN A 135 -5.17 -12.10 -12.46
C ASN A 135 -6.51 -11.58 -12.96
N ILE A 136 -6.54 -10.89 -14.11
CA ILE A 136 -7.80 -10.46 -14.76
C ILE A 136 -8.68 -11.69 -15.07
N LYS A 137 -8.12 -12.78 -15.56
CA LYS A 137 -8.87 -13.99 -15.91
C LYS A 137 -9.38 -14.74 -14.67
N GLU A 138 -8.53 -14.94 -13.67
CA GLU A 138 -8.80 -15.81 -12.53
C GLU A 138 -9.49 -15.09 -11.35
N LYS A 139 -9.17 -13.83 -11.13
CA LYS A 139 -9.60 -13.02 -9.98
C LYS A 139 -10.30 -11.71 -10.43
N LYS A 140 -11.06 -11.78 -11.51
CA LYS A 140 -11.62 -10.62 -12.23
C LYS A 140 -12.22 -9.57 -11.28
N LYS A 141 -13.15 -9.98 -10.42
CA LYS A 141 -13.86 -9.04 -9.54
C LYS A 141 -12.90 -8.24 -8.66
N ILE A 142 -12.00 -8.92 -7.92
CA ILE A 142 -11.08 -8.26 -6.99
C ILE A 142 -10.09 -7.39 -7.74
N THR A 143 -9.58 -7.85 -8.90
CA THR A 143 -8.65 -7.08 -9.74
C THR A 143 -9.31 -5.79 -10.22
N PHE A 144 -10.54 -5.88 -10.72
CA PHE A 144 -11.29 -4.71 -11.17
C PHE A 144 -11.57 -3.75 -10.02
N ASP A 145 -12.02 -4.25 -8.86
CA ASP A 145 -12.31 -3.42 -7.69
C ASP A 145 -11.07 -2.64 -7.26
N GLN A 146 -9.90 -3.28 -7.18
CA GLN A 146 -8.66 -2.61 -6.78
C GLN A 146 -8.18 -1.57 -7.82
N ILE A 147 -8.31 -1.86 -9.12
CA ILE A 147 -7.94 -0.90 -10.17
C ILE A 147 -8.92 0.27 -10.18
N THR A 148 -10.21 0.01 -10.03
CA THR A 148 -11.26 1.05 -10.10
C THR A 148 -11.13 2.09 -9.00
N VAL A 149 -10.76 1.69 -7.77
CA VAL A 149 -10.68 2.59 -6.63
C VAL A 149 -9.33 3.30 -6.51
N ALA A 150 -8.32 2.88 -7.26
CA ALA A 150 -6.98 3.46 -7.20
C ALA A 150 -6.96 4.87 -7.79
N GLU A 151 -6.32 5.79 -7.10
CA GLU A 151 -5.97 7.13 -7.60
C GLU A 151 -4.62 7.10 -8.31
N ILE A 152 -3.72 6.22 -7.83
CA ILE A 152 -2.41 5.97 -8.44
C ILE A 152 -2.25 4.46 -8.66
N ILE A 153 -1.94 4.08 -9.88
CA ILE A 153 -1.66 2.70 -10.28
C ILE A 153 -0.19 2.60 -10.61
N VAL A 154 0.51 1.71 -9.92
CA VAL A 154 1.92 1.43 -10.17
C VAL A 154 2.03 0.12 -10.94
N LEU A 155 2.37 0.21 -12.21
CA LEU A 155 2.75 -0.93 -13.03
C LEU A 155 4.15 -1.35 -12.63
N ASN A 156 4.24 -2.48 -11.94
CA ASN A 156 5.49 -2.96 -11.37
C ASN A 156 6.06 -4.14 -12.17
N LYS A 157 7.37 -4.36 -12.07
CA LYS A 157 8.12 -5.38 -12.81
C LYS A 157 8.02 -5.17 -14.34
N THR A 158 8.08 -3.91 -14.75
CA THR A 158 7.99 -3.55 -16.17
C THR A 158 9.18 -4.05 -16.98
N ASP A 159 10.33 -4.21 -16.32
CA ASP A 159 11.55 -4.81 -16.84
C ASP A 159 11.41 -6.30 -17.23
N LEU A 160 10.42 -7.00 -16.67
CA LEU A 160 10.18 -8.43 -16.91
C LEU A 160 9.12 -8.70 -17.99
N VAL A 161 8.66 -7.67 -18.70
CA VAL A 161 7.68 -7.82 -19.77
C VAL A 161 8.09 -7.06 -21.02
N GLU A 162 7.70 -7.59 -22.19
CA GLU A 162 7.93 -6.91 -23.47
C GLU A 162 7.06 -5.65 -23.58
N GLU A 163 7.55 -4.63 -24.32
CA GLU A 163 6.85 -3.34 -24.48
C GLU A 163 5.43 -3.51 -25.03
N ASN A 164 5.22 -4.40 -26.00
CA ASN A 164 3.90 -4.67 -26.54
C ASN A 164 2.91 -5.16 -25.46
N LYS A 165 3.38 -6.03 -24.54
CA LYS A 165 2.58 -6.50 -23.42
C LYS A 165 2.30 -5.38 -22.42
N LEU A 166 3.29 -4.54 -22.15
CA LEU A 166 3.15 -3.41 -21.25
C LEU A 166 2.12 -2.40 -21.78
N GLU A 167 2.12 -2.12 -23.08
CA GLU A 167 1.13 -1.26 -23.73
C GLU A 167 -0.29 -1.83 -23.60
N MET A 168 -0.48 -3.13 -23.85
CA MET A 168 -1.78 -3.79 -23.64
C MET A 168 -2.25 -3.69 -22.18
N ILE A 169 -1.33 -3.73 -21.21
CA ILE A 169 -1.65 -3.56 -19.78
C ILE A 169 -2.10 -2.12 -19.53
N ARG A 170 -1.36 -1.11 -20.03
CA ARG A 170 -1.73 0.31 -19.91
C ARG A 170 -3.12 0.57 -20.46
N GLU A 171 -3.40 0.09 -21.67
CA GLU A 171 -4.71 0.24 -22.30
C GLU A 171 -5.82 -0.42 -21.47
N SER A 172 -5.60 -1.66 -21.00
CA SER A 172 -6.56 -2.38 -20.18
C SER A 172 -6.83 -1.65 -18.86
N VAL A 173 -5.80 -1.13 -18.22
CA VAL A 173 -5.93 -0.35 -16.98
C VAL A 173 -6.70 0.95 -17.25
N ARG A 174 -6.40 1.67 -18.34
CA ARG A 174 -7.12 2.88 -18.74
C ARG A 174 -8.60 2.63 -19.03
N GLN A 175 -8.94 1.49 -19.63
CA GLN A 175 -10.34 1.10 -19.86
C GLN A 175 -11.10 0.87 -18.54
N ILE A 176 -10.43 0.34 -17.52
CA ILE A 176 -11.04 0.08 -16.19
C ILE A 176 -11.09 1.38 -15.36
N ASN A 177 -10.01 2.15 -15.35
CA ASN A 177 -9.90 3.40 -14.60
C ASN A 177 -9.21 4.49 -15.42
N PRO A 178 -9.98 5.29 -16.17
CA PRO A 178 -9.43 6.36 -17.02
C PRO A 178 -8.83 7.53 -16.22
N ASN A 179 -9.19 7.66 -14.94
CA ASN A 179 -8.82 8.82 -14.11
C ASN A 179 -7.54 8.58 -13.30
N ALA A 180 -7.12 7.32 -13.12
CA ALA A 180 -5.94 7.03 -12.32
C ALA A 180 -4.65 7.56 -12.98
N THR A 181 -3.74 8.04 -12.16
CA THR A 181 -2.36 8.27 -12.58
C THR A 181 -1.64 6.94 -12.69
N ILE A 182 -1.07 6.64 -13.86
CA ILE A 182 -0.30 5.41 -14.07
C ILE A 182 1.19 5.75 -13.98
N LEU A 183 1.88 5.04 -13.08
CA LEU A 183 3.33 5.09 -12.91
C LEU A 183 3.92 3.73 -13.26
N GLU A 184 5.14 3.72 -13.78
CA GLU A 184 5.90 2.51 -14.06
C GLU A 184 7.05 2.39 -13.09
N ASN A 185 7.25 1.18 -12.58
CA ASN A 185 8.28 0.87 -11.60
C ASN A 185 9.03 -0.41 -11.96
N THR A 186 10.31 -0.37 -11.66
CA THR A 186 11.20 -1.52 -11.66
C THR A 186 12.11 -1.38 -10.44
N PHE A 187 12.41 -2.48 -9.79
CA PHE A 187 13.30 -2.47 -8.61
C PHE A 187 14.79 -2.50 -8.98
N GLU A 188 15.12 -2.53 -10.27
CA GLU A 188 16.53 -2.50 -10.71
C GLU A 188 17.22 -1.15 -10.45
N ASN A 189 16.44 -0.09 -10.26
CA ASN A 189 16.99 1.24 -9.98
C ASN A 189 16.04 2.08 -9.10
N GLU A 190 16.61 2.95 -8.27
CA GLU A 190 15.90 3.85 -7.34
C GLU A 190 14.96 4.87 -8.02
N THR A 191 14.95 4.93 -9.35
CA THR A 191 14.22 5.94 -10.11
C THR A 191 12.70 5.78 -9.95
N GLY A 192 12.22 4.53 -9.79
CA GLY A 192 10.80 4.23 -9.60
C GLY A 192 10.29 4.75 -8.26
N SER A 193 10.99 4.43 -7.18
CA SER A 193 10.62 4.85 -5.81
C SER A 193 10.62 6.37 -5.67
N LYS A 194 11.59 7.07 -6.27
CA LYS A 194 11.65 8.55 -6.28
C LYS A 194 10.48 9.20 -7.03
N LYS A 195 9.96 8.55 -8.09
CA LYS A 195 8.76 9.05 -8.78
C LYS A 195 7.52 8.90 -7.92
N ILE A 196 7.42 7.83 -7.15
CA ILE A 196 6.29 7.55 -6.25
C ILE A 196 6.35 8.47 -5.03
N GLU A 197 7.54 8.72 -4.47
CA GLU A 197 7.76 9.61 -3.34
C GLU A 197 7.10 10.98 -3.53
N LYS A 198 7.15 11.54 -4.74
CA LYS A 198 6.53 12.84 -5.06
C LYS A 198 5.02 12.91 -4.77
N TYR A 199 4.34 11.76 -4.78
CA TYR A 199 2.91 11.68 -4.44
C TYR A 199 2.66 11.49 -2.95
N LEU A 200 3.75 11.31 -2.18
CA LEU A 200 3.74 11.27 -0.72
C LEU A 200 4.16 12.62 -0.13
N GLU A 201 4.76 13.49 -0.93
CA GLU A 201 5.24 14.82 -0.52
C GLU A 201 4.07 15.78 -0.20
N PHE A 202 4.40 16.78 0.50
CA PHE A 202 3.68 17.67 1.38
C PHE A 202 3.64 19.07 0.81
#